data_f7ab99301d02453328bff3b75a56cb2e
#
_entry.id   f7ab99301d02453328bff3b75a56cb2e
#
_cell.length_a   1.000
_cell.length_b   1.000
_cell.length_c   1.000
_cell.angle_alpha   90.00
_cell.angle_beta   90.00
_cell.angle_gamma   90.00
#
_symmetry.space_group_name_H-M   'P 1'
#
loop_
_entity.id
_entity.type
_entity.pdbx_description
1 polymer ?
#
loop_
_entity_poly.entity_id
_entity_poly.type
_entity_poly.pdbx_seq_one_letter_code
_entity_poly.pdbx_strand_id
1 'polypeptide(L)'
;IFMNSQLYNRIKSINSKTLKGEDEKLKQYYLQQFELAGANLSPADKEKMKKINEELASLSTLFSNKLLLARKNGAVLLDNITDLEGLSTDEIAAAKDKAKAAGYEGKYLIGLSNTTQQPLLSSLKNRATREKIYKSSWNRAEKNDEGDTREVLEKLARLRLQKGQLMGKKSFAEWKLQDQMAQTPEAAMDLLAKIATPAVAKAQEEAKEIQDLIDAQQGGFKLAPWDWNFYSEQVRKAKYDLDESQIKPYFEITSVLENGVFFAAKEMYGITFKVREDLPVYHPDVKVYEVFDNNGTSIAIYYLDFYTRDNKSGGAWMSNFVSQSHYLKQKPVIVNVYNFSKPVNGNPSLISFDDVITLFHEFGHTLHGLFANQQYTTLSGTSVPRDYVEFPSQINEHAALDPTVLKNYAIHYQTKQVIPQELIDKIKKAETFNKGYQVTELLAAATLDMAWHSAEKESDFKPTLEFEKEALQRYGLLVNEVPTRYHTPYFAHIWSGGYSAGYYAYTWSKTLDYNAFDWMQANGGMTRANCERFRKYILSVGNSLDLNKAFKDFIGHDMQIEPYLRNSGLSAKE
;
A
#
# COMPACT_ATOMS: atom_id res chain seq x y z
N ILE A 1 29.74 0.22 -2.38
CA ILE A 1 30.11 1.45 -1.65
C ILE A 1 30.00 1.20 -0.14
N PHE A 2 28.83 0.86 0.40
CA PHE A 2 28.57 0.76 1.84
C PHE A 2 29.32 -0.36 2.60
N MET A 3 29.98 -1.29 1.93
CA MET A 3 30.90 -2.26 2.56
C MET A 3 32.35 -1.76 2.65
N ASN A 4 32.65 -0.55 2.17
CA ASN A 4 34.00 0.00 2.16
C ASN A 4 34.42 0.53 3.54
N SER A 5 35.31 -0.21 4.22
CA SER A 5 35.81 0.15 5.57
C SER A 5 36.59 1.45 5.59
N GLN A 6 37.35 1.79 4.53
CA GLN A 6 38.14 3.01 4.52
C GLN A 6 37.22 4.24 4.48
N LEU A 7 36.19 4.21 3.64
CA LEU A 7 35.20 5.28 3.56
C LEU A 7 34.39 5.39 4.87
N TYR A 8 33.97 4.25 5.43
CA TYR A 8 33.32 4.21 6.73
C TYR A 8 34.16 4.87 7.82
N ASN A 9 35.44 4.47 7.95
CA ASN A 9 36.34 5.01 8.95
C ASN A 9 36.60 6.52 8.75
N ARG A 10 36.66 6.97 7.49
CA ARG A 10 36.81 8.39 7.18
C ARG A 10 35.59 9.20 7.63
N ILE A 11 34.36 8.70 7.38
CA ILE A 11 33.14 9.35 7.87
C ILE A 11 33.11 9.33 9.40
N LYS A 12 33.44 8.20 10.01
CA LYS A 12 33.48 8.05 11.47
C LYS A 12 34.43 9.02 12.14
N SER A 13 35.59 9.31 11.53
CA SER A 13 36.59 10.23 12.05
C SER A 13 36.19 11.71 12.02
N ILE A 14 35.11 12.08 11.31
CA ILE A 14 34.61 13.47 11.33
C ILE A 14 34.21 13.82 12.77
N ASN A 15 34.69 14.95 13.27
CA ASN A 15 34.39 15.39 14.63
C ASN A 15 32.93 15.81 14.79
N SER A 16 32.13 15.00 15.47
CA SER A 16 30.69 15.27 15.70
C SER A 16 30.45 16.56 16.51
N LYS A 17 31.40 17.03 17.31
CA LYS A 17 31.23 18.28 18.06
C LYS A 17 31.19 19.52 17.18
N THR A 18 31.64 19.42 15.93
CA THR A 18 31.62 20.52 14.96
C THR A 18 30.38 20.50 14.07
N LEU A 19 29.64 19.39 14.06
CA LEU A 19 28.42 19.19 13.25
C LEU A 19 27.20 19.64 14.04
N LYS A 20 26.20 20.18 13.34
CA LYS A 20 24.91 20.60 13.91
C LYS A 20 23.77 20.27 12.97
N GLY A 21 22.61 19.99 13.56
CA GLY A 21 21.37 19.78 12.81
C GLY A 21 21.51 18.68 11.75
N GLU A 22 21.23 19.01 10.49
CA GLU A 22 21.25 18.03 9.40
C GLU A 22 22.63 17.46 9.08
N ASP A 23 23.74 18.18 9.33
CA ASP A 23 25.09 17.66 9.10
C ASP A 23 25.37 16.47 10.04
N GLU A 24 24.98 16.58 11.31
CA GLU A 24 25.10 15.50 12.29
C GLU A 24 24.19 14.32 11.91
N LYS A 25 22.94 14.59 11.55
CA LYS A 25 21.98 13.57 11.11
C LYS A 25 22.46 12.86 9.86
N LEU A 26 23.01 13.58 8.88
CA LEU A 26 23.57 13.00 7.66
C LEU A 26 24.75 12.06 7.98
N LYS A 27 25.64 12.47 8.88
CA LYS A 27 26.72 11.61 9.35
C LYS A 27 26.19 10.34 10.01
N GLN A 28 25.23 10.48 10.93
CA GLN A 28 24.59 9.33 11.61
C GLN A 28 23.92 8.40 10.60
N TYR A 29 23.18 8.94 9.65
CA TYR A 29 22.54 8.17 8.58
C TYR A 29 23.56 7.33 7.79
N TYR A 30 24.63 7.95 7.30
CA TYR A 30 25.63 7.20 6.54
C TYR A 30 26.36 6.18 7.40
N LEU A 31 26.72 6.48 8.63
CA LEU A 31 27.33 5.50 9.53
C LEU A 31 26.41 4.28 9.71
N GLN A 32 25.13 4.51 9.97
CA GLN A 32 24.13 3.44 10.09
C GLN A 32 24.01 2.61 8.80
N GLN A 33 23.97 3.26 7.62
CA GLN A 33 23.90 2.53 6.34
C GLN A 33 25.15 1.68 6.08
N PHE A 34 26.33 2.20 6.43
CA PHE A 34 27.57 1.43 6.36
C PHE A 34 27.58 0.26 7.34
N GLU A 35 27.11 0.46 8.56
CA GLU A 35 26.99 -0.58 9.59
C GLU A 35 26.00 -1.66 9.16
N LEU A 36 24.82 -1.29 8.69
CA LEU A 36 23.81 -2.20 8.15
C LEU A 36 24.30 -3.00 6.93
N ALA A 37 25.19 -2.42 6.14
CA ALA A 37 25.80 -3.11 4.99
C ALA A 37 26.96 -4.03 5.38
N GLY A 38 27.46 -3.95 6.61
CA GLY A 38 28.57 -4.78 7.09
C GLY A 38 29.98 -4.16 6.91
N ALA A 39 30.09 -2.82 6.92
CA ALA A 39 31.40 -2.15 6.85
C ALA A 39 32.36 -2.57 7.97
N ASN A 40 31.82 -2.94 9.14
CA ASN A 40 32.55 -3.38 10.33
C ASN A 40 32.90 -4.87 10.34
N LEU A 41 32.43 -5.66 9.38
CA LEU A 41 32.73 -7.09 9.31
C LEU A 41 34.22 -7.35 9.01
N SER A 42 34.71 -8.50 9.47
CA SER A 42 36.03 -9.00 9.08
C SER A 42 36.12 -9.18 7.56
N PRO A 43 37.30 -9.17 6.95
CA PRO A 43 37.45 -9.46 5.52
C PRO A 43 36.79 -10.78 5.10
N ALA A 44 36.92 -11.84 5.92
CA ALA A 44 36.32 -13.14 5.66
C ALA A 44 34.78 -13.08 5.71
N ASP A 45 34.20 -12.33 6.65
CA ASP A 45 32.75 -12.20 6.78
C ASP A 45 32.17 -11.27 5.71
N LYS A 46 32.94 -10.31 5.22
CA LYS A 46 32.55 -9.51 4.03
C LYS A 46 32.41 -10.36 2.78
N GLU A 47 33.34 -11.30 2.57
CA GLU A 47 33.22 -12.24 1.44
C GLU A 47 32.00 -13.16 1.59
N LYS A 48 31.67 -13.63 2.79
CA LYS A 48 30.44 -14.36 3.06
C LYS A 48 29.19 -13.49 2.77
N MET A 49 29.17 -12.25 3.28
CA MET A 49 28.09 -11.30 3.06
C MET A 49 27.86 -11.02 1.58
N LYS A 50 28.94 -10.86 0.82
CA LYS A 50 28.87 -10.65 -0.64
C LYS A 50 28.21 -11.83 -1.33
N LYS A 51 28.63 -13.07 -1.01
CA LYS A 51 28.02 -14.29 -1.57
C LYS A 51 26.54 -14.40 -1.21
N ILE A 52 26.18 -14.15 0.06
CA ILE A 52 24.78 -14.15 0.50
C ILE A 52 23.97 -13.11 -0.30
N ASN A 53 24.48 -11.89 -0.47
CA ASN A 53 23.76 -10.85 -1.22
C ASN A 53 23.60 -11.18 -2.71
N GLU A 54 24.62 -11.79 -3.35
CA GLU A 54 24.58 -12.25 -4.74
C GLU A 54 23.53 -13.36 -4.91
N GLU A 55 23.49 -14.32 -3.99
CA GLU A 55 22.53 -15.41 -4.00
C GLU A 55 21.11 -14.92 -3.73
N LEU A 56 20.91 -14.02 -2.74
CA LEU A 56 19.63 -13.38 -2.48
C LEU A 56 19.08 -12.62 -3.70
N ALA A 57 19.93 -11.89 -4.43
CA ALA A 57 19.53 -11.18 -5.64
C ALA A 57 19.11 -12.15 -6.75
N SER A 58 19.89 -13.21 -6.96
CA SER A 58 19.59 -14.26 -7.97
C SER A 58 18.28 -14.98 -7.64
N LEU A 59 18.08 -15.38 -6.39
CA LEU A 59 16.86 -16.07 -5.95
C LEU A 59 15.63 -15.16 -5.99
N SER A 60 15.76 -13.87 -5.66
CA SER A 60 14.66 -12.91 -5.78
C SER A 60 14.21 -12.72 -7.23
N THR A 61 15.16 -12.69 -8.17
CA THR A 61 14.86 -12.66 -9.60
C THR A 61 14.19 -13.96 -10.05
N LEU A 62 14.71 -15.10 -9.61
CA LEU A 62 14.12 -16.42 -9.92
C LEU A 62 12.71 -16.54 -9.37
N PHE A 63 12.47 -16.08 -8.13
CA PHE A 63 11.14 -16.02 -7.53
C PHE A 63 10.17 -15.22 -8.41
N SER A 64 10.56 -14.02 -8.83
CA SER A 64 9.73 -13.16 -9.69
C SER A 64 9.38 -13.83 -11.02
N ASN A 65 10.34 -14.50 -11.67
CA ASN A 65 10.13 -15.19 -12.93
C ASN A 65 9.18 -16.39 -12.77
N LYS A 66 9.38 -17.21 -11.73
CA LYS A 66 8.49 -18.34 -11.39
C LYS A 66 7.07 -17.86 -11.09
N LEU A 67 6.92 -16.79 -10.32
CA LEU A 67 5.62 -16.22 -10.00
C LEU A 67 4.89 -15.68 -11.24
N LEU A 68 5.61 -15.05 -12.17
CA LEU A 68 5.04 -14.60 -13.43
C LEU A 68 4.51 -15.79 -14.26
N LEU A 69 5.28 -16.86 -14.33
CA LEU A 69 4.87 -18.10 -14.99
C LEU A 69 3.66 -18.74 -14.28
N ALA A 70 3.68 -18.83 -12.96
CA ALA A 70 2.58 -19.37 -12.16
C ALA A 70 1.27 -18.57 -12.37
N ARG A 71 1.34 -17.26 -12.48
CA ARG A 71 0.18 -16.40 -12.80
C ARG A 71 -0.36 -16.67 -14.20
N LYS A 72 0.52 -16.80 -15.19
CA LYS A 72 0.13 -17.11 -16.57
C LYS A 72 -0.53 -18.49 -16.65
N ASN A 73 0.08 -19.51 -16.06
CA ASN A 73 -0.42 -20.89 -16.07
C ASN A 73 -1.66 -21.08 -15.19
N GLY A 74 -1.86 -20.20 -14.21
CA GLY A 74 -3.04 -20.19 -13.35
C GLY A 74 -4.25 -19.51 -13.96
N ALA A 75 -4.15 -18.91 -15.14
CA ALA A 75 -5.31 -18.31 -15.81
C ALA A 75 -6.42 -19.36 -16.03
N VAL A 76 -7.68 -18.99 -15.77
CA VAL A 76 -8.82 -19.91 -15.78
C VAL A 76 -9.52 -19.85 -17.12
N LEU A 77 -9.50 -20.98 -17.84
CA LEU A 77 -10.22 -21.15 -19.09
C LEU A 77 -11.66 -21.61 -18.81
N LEU A 78 -12.63 -20.91 -19.42
CA LEU A 78 -14.07 -21.17 -19.33
C LEU A 78 -14.63 -21.39 -20.73
N ASP A 79 -15.56 -22.32 -20.83
CA ASP A 79 -16.10 -22.74 -22.12
C ASP A 79 -17.40 -21.99 -22.48
N ASN A 80 -18.22 -21.64 -21.48
CA ASN A 80 -19.55 -21.10 -21.68
C ASN A 80 -19.68 -19.66 -21.17
N ILE A 81 -20.44 -18.84 -21.89
CA ILE A 81 -20.76 -17.47 -21.47
C ILE A 81 -21.56 -17.45 -20.15
N THR A 82 -22.36 -18.49 -19.87
CA THR A 82 -23.09 -18.63 -18.62
C THR A 82 -22.20 -18.73 -17.38
N ASP A 83 -20.96 -19.16 -17.55
CA ASP A 83 -19.98 -19.18 -16.47
C ASP A 83 -19.54 -17.77 -16.06
N LEU A 84 -19.78 -16.77 -16.91
CA LEU A 84 -19.42 -15.36 -16.73
C LEU A 84 -20.64 -14.49 -16.33
N GLU A 85 -21.79 -15.10 -16.02
CA GLU A 85 -22.98 -14.34 -15.62
C GLU A 85 -22.66 -13.40 -14.43
N GLY A 86 -23.05 -12.14 -14.58
CA GLY A 86 -22.80 -11.07 -13.61
C GLY A 86 -21.66 -10.12 -13.99
N LEU A 87 -20.81 -10.51 -14.94
CA LEU A 87 -19.80 -9.61 -15.49
C LEU A 87 -20.39 -8.64 -16.51
N SER A 88 -19.77 -7.48 -16.65
CA SER A 88 -20.10 -6.51 -17.69
C SER A 88 -19.75 -7.01 -19.09
N THR A 89 -20.36 -6.42 -20.11
CA THR A 89 -20.05 -6.70 -21.52
C THR A 89 -18.58 -6.52 -21.86
N ASP A 90 -17.95 -5.50 -21.27
CA ASP A 90 -16.53 -5.20 -21.51
C ASP A 90 -15.61 -6.23 -20.86
N GLU A 91 -15.92 -6.70 -19.63
CA GLU A 91 -15.18 -7.77 -18.96
C GLU A 91 -15.29 -9.10 -19.72
N ILE A 92 -16.48 -9.42 -20.22
CA ILE A 92 -16.70 -10.61 -21.06
C ILE A 92 -15.90 -10.51 -22.36
N ALA A 93 -15.94 -9.35 -23.03
CA ALA A 93 -15.17 -9.10 -24.25
C ALA A 93 -13.66 -9.24 -23.99
N ALA A 94 -13.15 -8.65 -22.92
CA ALA A 94 -11.74 -8.76 -22.54
C ALA A 94 -11.31 -10.21 -22.25
N ALA A 95 -12.17 -11.02 -21.59
CA ALA A 95 -11.91 -12.43 -21.36
C ALA A 95 -11.88 -13.25 -22.67
N LYS A 96 -12.75 -12.93 -23.62
CA LYS A 96 -12.81 -13.54 -24.96
C LYS A 96 -11.56 -13.21 -25.77
N ASP A 97 -11.14 -11.93 -25.78
CA ASP A 97 -9.94 -11.50 -26.50
C ASP A 97 -8.66 -12.12 -25.95
N LYS A 98 -8.55 -12.23 -24.63
CA LYS A 98 -7.45 -12.95 -23.97
C LYS A 98 -7.41 -14.41 -24.35
N ALA A 99 -8.57 -15.09 -24.39
CA ALA A 99 -8.66 -16.49 -24.82
C ALA A 99 -8.20 -16.65 -26.27
N LYS A 100 -8.68 -15.79 -27.17
CA LYS A 100 -8.28 -15.78 -28.58
C LYS A 100 -6.77 -15.56 -28.75
N ALA A 101 -6.19 -14.58 -28.04
CA ALA A 101 -4.75 -14.32 -28.05
C ALA A 101 -3.91 -15.49 -27.53
N ALA A 102 -4.48 -16.30 -26.64
CA ALA A 102 -3.87 -17.52 -26.13
C ALA A 102 -4.14 -18.78 -26.99
N GLY A 103 -4.85 -18.66 -28.13
CA GLY A 103 -5.15 -19.76 -29.04
C GLY A 103 -6.43 -20.54 -28.71
N TYR A 104 -7.27 -20.05 -27.80
CA TYR A 104 -8.52 -20.69 -27.37
C TYR A 104 -9.73 -19.97 -27.98
N GLU A 105 -9.92 -20.08 -29.30
CA GLU A 105 -11.02 -19.42 -29.99
C GLU A 105 -12.40 -19.94 -29.51
N GLY A 106 -13.33 -19.01 -29.32
CA GLY A 106 -14.67 -19.31 -28.83
C GLY A 106 -14.81 -19.53 -27.31
N LYS A 107 -13.69 -19.41 -26.55
CA LYS A 107 -13.65 -19.54 -25.09
C LYS A 107 -13.37 -18.21 -24.40
N TYR A 108 -13.29 -18.24 -23.07
CA TYR A 108 -13.04 -17.09 -22.20
C TYR A 108 -11.88 -17.38 -21.25
N LEU A 109 -10.91 -16.49 -21.16
CA LEU A 109 -9.71 -16.67 -20.31
C LEU A 109 -9.67 -15.58 -19.24
N ILE A 110 -9.78 -15.99 -17.97
CA ILE A 110 -9.68 -15.11 -16.81
C ILE A 110 -8.24 -15.14 -16.29
N GLY A 111 -7.54 -14.00 -16.39
CA GLY A 111 -6.22 -13.83 -15.80
C GLY A 111 -6.30 -13.62 -14.29
N LEU A 112 -5.21 -13.92 -13.57
CA LEU A 112 -5.11 -13.77 -12.12
C LEU A 112 -4.42 -12.46 -11.72
N SER A 113 -4.96 -11.77 -10.70
CA SER A 113 -4.28 -10.70 -9.98
C SER A 113 -3.19 -11.27 -9.07
N ASN A 114 -2.18 -10.46 -8.73
CA ASN A 114 -1.10 -10.93 -7.84
C ASN A 114 -1.42 -10.73 -6.35
N THR A 115 -2.65 -11.01 -5.98
CA THR A 115 -3.13 -11.04 -4.59
C THR A 115 -4.00 -12.27 -4.42
N THR A 116 -4.39 -12.62 -3.20
CA THR A 116 -5.44 -13.60 -2.95
C THR A 116 -6.78 -13.12 -3.52
N GLN A 117 -7.04 -11.82 -3.42
CA GLN A 117 -8.25 -11.18 -3.93
C GLN A 117 -8.28 -11.16 -5.45
N GLN A 118 -9.41 -11.59 -6.01
CA GLN A 118 -9.67 -11.57 -7.45
C GLN A 118 -10.89 -10.69 -7.70
N PRO A 119 -10.76 -9.52 -8.35
CA PRO A 119 -11.83 -8.53 -8.46
C PRO A 119 -13.14 -9.06 -9.01
N LEU A 120 -13.09 -9.96 -9.99
CA LEU A 120 -14.28 -10.52 -10.62
C LEU A 120 -15.16 -11.36 -9.68
N LEU A 121 -14.64 -11.81 -8.53
CA LEU A 121 -15.41 -12.61 -7.56
C LEU A 121 -16.57 -11.82 -6.96
N SER A 122 -16.53 -10.50 -6.93
CA SER A 122 -17.62 -9.66 -6.44
C SER A 122 -18.84 -9.66 -7.35
N SER A 123 -18.66 -9.86 -8.65
CA SER A 123 -19.70 -9.74 -9.67
C SER A 123 -20.20 -11.08 -10.21
N LEU A 124 -19.34 -12.11 -10.23
CA LEU A 124 -19.66 -13.43 -10.79
C LEU A 124 -20.78 -14.12 -10.00
N LYS A 125 -21.91 -14.40 -10.66
CA LYS A 125 -23.04 -15.11 -10.03
C LYS A 125 -22.81 -16.61 -9.91
N ASN A 126 -22.13 -17.23 -10.88
CA ASN A 126 -21.86 -18.66 -10.88
C ASN A 126 -20.85 -19.03 -9.77
N ARG A 127 -21.33 -19.70 -8.72
CA ARG A 127 -20.52 -20.09 -7.56
C ARG A 127 -19.37 -21.04 -7.93
N ALA A 128 -19.61 -21.99 -8.84
CA ALA A 128 -18.57 -22.93 -9.28
C ALA A 128 -17.43 -22.19 -10.02
N THR A 129 -17.78 -21.16 -10.79
CA THR A 129 -16.78 -20.30 -11.43
C THR A 129 -15.97 -19.50 -10.39
N ARG A 130 -16.61 -18.94 -9.37
CA ARG A 130 -15.90 -18.26 -8.26
C ARG A 130 -14.93 -19.20 -7.57
N GLU A 131 -15.39 -20.41 -7.21
CA GLU A 131 -14.53 -21.42 -6.58
C GLU A 131 -13.34 -21.80 -7.46
N LYS A 132 -13.57 -22.02 -8.76
CA LYS A 132 -12.52 -22.36 -9.72
C LYS A 132 -11.45 -21.26 -9.83
N ILE A 133 -11.87 -20.00 -9.93
CA ILE A 133 -10.95 -18.86 -10.00
C ILE A 133 -10.19 -18.71 -8.69
N TYR A 134 -10.87 -18.76 -7.54
CA TYR A 134 -10.24 -18.67 -6.22
C TYR A 134 -9.20 -19.76 -6.02
N LYS A 135 -9.54 -21.03 -6.23
CA LYS A 135 -8.63 -22.16 -6.07
C LYS A 135 -7.43 -22.07 -7.01
N SER A 136 -7.63 -21.63 -8.25
CA SER A 136 -6.52 -21.40 -9.17
C SER A 136 -5.61 -20.26 -8.71
N SER A 137 -6.20 -19.20 -8.16
CA SER A 137 -5.45 -18.10 -7.55
C SER A 137 -4.71 -18.53 -6.29
N TRP A 138 -5.38 -19.21 -5.36
CA TRP A 138 -4.80 -19.64 -4.08
C TRP A 138 -3.64 -20.62 -4.27
N ASN A 139 -3.86 -21.65 -5.07
CA ASN A 139 -2.87 -22.73 -5.27
C ASN A 139 -1.82 -22.40 -6.34
N ARG A 140 -1.77 -21.18 -6.86
CA ARG A 140 -0.70 -20.83 -7.80
C ARG A 140 0.65 -20.87 -7.09
N ALA A 141 1.71 -21.13 -7.83
CA ALA A 141 3.08 -21.19 -7.33
C ALA A 141 3.38 -22.31 -6.29
N GLU A 142 2.49 -23.31 -6.17
CA GLU A 142 2.65 -24.48 -5.30
C GLU A 142 2.22 -25.79 -5.97
N LYS A 143 2.28 -25.86 -7.31
CA LYS A 143 1.75 -26.99 -8.10
C LYS A 143 2.80 -28.05 -8.45
N ASN A 144 4.00 -28.00 -7.89
CA ASN A 144 5.14 -28.87 -8.26
C ASN A 144 5.49 -28.77 -9.76
N ASP A 145 5.29 -27.60 -10.36
CA ASP A 145 5.63 -27.27 -11.74
C ASP A 145 6.77 -26.22 -11.80
N GLU A 146 7.10 -25.77 -13.00
CA GLU A 146 8.15 -24.76 -13.20
C GLU A 146 7.86 -23.43 -12.49
N GLY A 147 6.58 -23.13 -12.23
CA GLY A 147 6.12 -21.95 -11.51
C GLY A 147 6.15 -22.09 -9.98
N ASP A 148 6.48 -23.26 -9.43
CA ASP A 148 6.51 -23.48 -7.98
C ASP A 148 7.63 -22.67 -7.33
N THR A 149 7.27 -21.83 -6.35
CA THR A 149 8.19 -20.90 -5.69
C THR A 149 8.69 -21.39 -4.33
N ARG A 150 8.11 -22.45 -3.76
CA ARG A 150 8.33 -22.87 -2.37
C ARG A 150 9.81 -23.15 -2.05
N GLU A 151 10.51 -23.88 -2.91
CA GLU A 151 11.94 -24.16 -2.71
C GLU A 151 12.78 -22.86 -2.70
N VAL A 152 12.44 -21.92 -3.60
CA VAL A 152 13.16 -20.64 -3.73
C VAL A 152 12.94 -19.75 -2.52
N LEU A 153 11.70 -19.60 -2.05
CA LEU A 153 11.40 -18.75 -0.90
C LEU A 153 11.97 -19.33 0.41
N GLU A 154 11.97 -20.64 0.59
CA GLU A 154 12.60 -21.29 1.76
C GLU A 154 14.12 -21.04 1.78
N LYS A 155 14.79 -21.07 0.62
CA LYS A 155 16.21 -20.69 0.52
C LYS A 155 16.42 -19.20 0.83
N LEU A 156 15.55 -18.32 0.31
CA LEU A 156 15.60 -16.89 0.63
C LEU A 156 15.47 -16.64 2.14
N ALA A 157 14.53 -17.31 2.82
CA ALA A 157 14.33 -17.18 4.26
C ALA A 157 15.58 -17.59 5.05
N ARG A 158 16.19 -18.74 4.71
CA ARG A 158 17.41 -19.25 5.35
C ARG A 158 18.61 -18.34 5.13
N LEU A 159 18.81 -17.84 3.91
CA LEU A 159 19.88 -16.88 3.62
C LEU A 159 19.70 -15.56 4.36
N ARG A 160 18.46 -15.11 4.53
CA ARG A 160 18.15 -13.91 5.32
C ARG A 160 18.48 -14.14 6.80
N LEU A 161 18.14 -15.28 7.38
CA LEU A 161 18.57 -15.65 8.73
C LEU A 161 20.11 -15.58 8.85
N GLN A 162 20.83 -16.24 7.94
CA GLN A 162 22.30 -16.24 7.93
C GLN A 162 22.85 -14.80 7.81
N LYS A 163 22.23 -13.95 7.00
CA LYS A 163 22.59 -12.53 6.89
C LYS A 163 22.41 -11.80 8.21
N GLY A 164 21.26 -11.94 8.88
CA GLY A 164 21.00 -11.34 10.20
C GLY A 164 22.04 -11.78 11.23
N GLN A 165 22.33 -13.09 11.29
CA GLN A 165 23.31 -13.67 12.22
C GLN A 165 24.74 -13.21 11.92
N LEU A 166 25.12 -13.10 10.63
CA LEU A 166 26.43 -12.56 10.23
C LEU A 166 26.58 -11.10 10.66
N MET A 167 25.48 -10.36 10.76
CA MET A 167 25.43 -8.99 11.29
C MET A 167 25.31 -8.91 12.82
N GLY A 168 25.45 -10.05 13.53
CA GLY A 168 25.42 -10.11 14.99
C GLY A 168 24.01 -9.98 15.58
N LYS A 169 22.97 -10.25 14.80
CA LYS A 169 21.57 -10.23 15.23
C LYS A 169 20.99 -11.64 15.33
N LYS A 170 19.95 -11.81 16.15
CA LYS A 170 19.30 -13.13 16.30
C LYS A 170 18.56 -13.53 15.04
N SER A 171 17.90 -12.55 14.39
CA SER A 171 17.07 -12.77 13.21
C SER A 171 17.30 -11.72 12.13
N PHE A 172 16.78 -11.97 10.93
CA PHE A 172 16.77 -10.97 9.85
C PHE A 172 15.90 -9.75 10.21
N ALA A 173 14.77 -9.95 10.86
CA ALA A 173 13.89 -8.85 11.26
C ALA A 173 14.58 -7.92 12.27
N GLU A 174 15.31 -8.46 13.26
CA GLU A 174 16.09 -7.64 14.20
C GLU A 174 17.15 -6.79 13.48
N TRP A 175 17.79 -7.33 12.44
CA TRP A 175 18.71 -6.56 11.62
C TRP A 175 17.99 -5.50 10.78
N LYS A 176 16.84 -5.84 10.19
CA LYS A 176 16.12 -5.00 9.22
C LYS A 176 15.41 -3.81 9.86
N LEU A 177 14.91 -3.96 11.09
CA LEU A 177 14.09 -2.93 11.73
C LEU A 177 14.90 -1.83 12.45
N GLN A 178 16.21 -1.93 12.51
CA GLN A 178 17.06 -0.99 13.27
C GLN A 178 16.93 0.47 12.81
N ASP A 179 16.62 0.72 11.55
CA ASP A 179 16.45 2.05 10.95
C ASP A 179 14.97 2.43 10.73
N GLN A 180 14.04 1.65 11.29
CA GLN A 180 12.60 1.89 11.20
C GLN A 180 12.08 2.58 12.47
N MET A 181 10.85 3.13 12.44
CA MET A 181 10.20 3.70 13.64
C MET A 181 9.94 2.64 14.72
N ALA A 182 9.55 1.43 14.33
CA ALA A 182 9.32 0.32 15.25
C ALA A 182 10.60 -0.15 15.95
N GLN A 183 11.77 0.00 15.32
CA GLN A 183 13.11 -0.36 15.81
C GLN A 183 13.31 -1.85 16.12
N THR A 184 12.31 -2.56 16.59
CA THR A 184 12.40 -3.97 16.97
C THR A 184 11.25 -4.81 16.39
N PRO A 185 11.46 -6.12 16.14
CA PRO A 185 10.40 -7.02 15.73
C PRO A 185 9.27 -7.12 16.76
N GLU A 186 9.62 -7.05 18.05
CA GLU A 186 8.67 -7.14 19.16
C GLU A 186 7.69 -5.97 19.14
N ALA A 187 8.15 -4.74 18.89
CA ALA A 187 7.27 -3.57 18.80
C ALA A 187 6.31 -3.66 17.62
N ALA A 188 6.80 -4.13 16.46
CA ALA A 188 5.96 -4.36 15.29
C ALA A 188 4.89 -5.45 15.57
N MET A 189 5.30 -6.59 16.14
CA MET A 189 4.40 -7.70 16.44
C MET A 189 3.40 -7.38 17.55
N ASP A 190 3.79 -6.60 18.55
CA ASP A 190 2.89 -6.15 19.63
C ASP A 190 1.74 -5.29 19.06
N LEU A 191 2.05 -4.38 18.13
CA LEU A 191 1.01 -3.61 17.45
C LEU A 191 0.06 -4.51 16.66
N LEU A 192 0.60 -5.44 15.84
CA LEU A 192 -0.23 -6.35 15.04
C LEU A 192 -1.12 -7.23 15.91
N ALA A 193 -0.57 -7.77 17.00
CA ALA A 193 -1.31 -8.65 17.93
C ALA A 193 -2.46 -7.92 18.64
N LYS A 194 -2.26 -6.66 19.04
CA LYS A 194 -3.30 -5.84 19.67
C LYS A 194 -4.50 -5.57 18.75
N ILE A 195 -4.26 -5.48 17.43
CA ILE A 195 -5.31 -5.25 16.44
C ILE A 195 -5.96 -6.58 15.99
N ALA A 196 -5.22 -7.69 16.02
CA ALA A 196 -5.69 -8.97 15.49
C ALA A 196 -6.98 -9.47 16.16
N THR A 197 -7.05 -9.47 17.49
CA THR A 197 -8.22 -9.98 18.22
C THR A 197 -9.51 -9.22 17.85
N PRO A 198 -9.58 -7.87 17.94
CA PRO A 198 -10.79 -7.15 17.56
C PRO A 198 -11.09 -7.23 16.06
N ALA A 199 -10.07 -7.31 15.19
CA ALA A 199 -10.27 -7.47 13.74
C ALA A 199 -10.93 -8.82 13.41
N VAL A 200 -10.42 -9.91 13.98
CA VAL A 200 -10.98 -11.26 13.78
C VAL A 200 -12.41 -11.35 14.34
N ALA A 201 -12.67 -10.79 15.53
CA ALA A 201 -14.02 -10.74 16.09
C ALA A 201 -14.99 -10.02 15.13
N LYS A 202 -14.57 -8.88 14.57
CA LYS A 202 -15.35 -8.13 13.59
C LYS A 202 -15.56 -8.90 12.30
N ALA A 203 -14.53 -9.58 11.78
CA ALA A 203 -14.64 -10.42 10.59
C ALA A 203 -15.61 -11.59 10.79
N GLN A 204 -15.67 -12.16 12.00
CA GLN A 204 -16.64 -13.21 12.35
C GLN A 204 -18.09 -12.68 12.40
N GLU A 205 -18.31 -11.45 12.87
CA GLU A 205 -19.62 -10.79 12.79
C GLU A 205 -20.05 -10.60 11.32
N GLU A 206 -19.14 -10.11 10.50
CA GLU A 206 -19.37 -9.92 9.07
C GLU A 206 -19.63 -11.24 8.33
N ALA A 207 -18.86 -12.30 8.66
CA ALA A 207 -19.08 -13.64 8.13
C ALA A 207 -20.47 -14.18 8.49
N LYS A 208 -20.93 -13.91 9.72
CA LYS A 208 -22.28 -14.29 10.15
C LYS A 208 -23.35 -13.53 9.38
N GLU A 209 -23.22 -12.22 9.19
CA GLU A 209 -24.16 -11.44 8.36
C GLU A 209 -24.26 -12.01 6.93
N ILE A 210 -23.13 -12.38 6.33
CA ILE A 210 -23.07 -13.00 5.01
C ILE A 210 -23.74 -14.38 5.01
N GLN A 211 -23.47 -15.22 6.02
CA GLN A 211 -24.08 -16.55 6.13
C GLN A 211 -25.60 -16.44 6.31
N ASP A 212 -26.08 -15.50 7.14
CA ASP A 212 -27.50 -15.26 7.34
C ASP A 212 -28.19 -14.88 6.00
N LEU A 213 -27.50 -14.10 5.14
CA LEU A 213 -27.99 -13.78 3.79
C LEU A 213 -28.03 -15.02 2.87
N ILE A 214 -26.99 -15.84 2.86
CA ILE A 214 -26.94 -17.10 2.11
C ILE A 214 -28.09 -18.02 2.51
N ASP A 215 -28.35 -18.15 3.80
CA ASP A 215 -29.39 -18.99 4.35
C ASP A 215 -30.80 -18.44 3.99
N ALA A 216 -30.99 -17.12 4.06
CA ALA A 216 -32.24 -16.47 3.62
C ALA A 216 -32.52 -16.66 2.12
N GLN A 217 -31.48 -16.74 1.31
CA GLN A 217 -31.56 -17.04 -0.12
C GLN A 217 -31.68 -18.55 -0.44
N GLN A 218 -31.78 -19.39 0.61
CA GLN A 218 -31.85 -20.86 0.47
C GLN A 218 -30.61 -21.46 -0.24
N GLY A 219 -29.42 -20.85 -0.03
CA GLY A 219 -28.18 -21.24 -0.70
C GLY A 219 -27.73 -22.67 -0.39
N GLY A 220 -27.98 -23.15 0.84
CA GLY A 220 -27.70 -24.54 1.23
C GLY A 220 -26.23 -24.89 1.38
N PHE A 221 -25.35 -23.88 1.55
CA PHE A 221 -23.91 -24.07 1.74
C PHE A 221 -23.35 -23.15 2.82
N LYS A 222 -22.19 -23.49 3.34
CA LYS A 222 -21.42 -22.63 4.25
C LYS A 222 -20.59 -21.62 3.46
N LEU A 223 -20.47 -20.41 4.03
CA LEU A 223 -19.63 -19.35 3.51
C LEU A 223 -18.20 -19.88 3.30
N ALA A 224 -17.68 -19.68 2.10
CA ALA A 224 -16.31 -20.00 1.74
C ALA A 224 -15.57 -18.73 1.25
N PRO A 225 -14.22 -18.71 1.21
CA PRO A 225 -13.47 -17.54 0.77
C PRO A 225 -13.89 -16.98 -0.60
N TRP A 226 -14.26 -17.84 -1.53
CA TRP A 226 -14.73 -17.43 -2.86
C TRP A 226 -16.16 -16.86 -2.91
N ASP A 227 -16.89 -16.96 -1.79
CA ASP A 227 -18.24 -16.42 -1.67
C ASP A 227 -18.24 -15.02 -1.03
N TRP A 228 -17.21 -14.69 -0.24
CA TRP A 228 -17.16 -13.48 0.58
C TRP A 228 -17.46 -12.22 -0.21
N ASN A 229 -16.67 -11.93 -1.25
CA ASN A 229 -16.81 -10.68 -2.01
C ASN A 229 -18.17 -10.56 -2.71
N PHE A 230 -18.72 -11.66 -3.22
CA PHE A 230 -20.01 -11.68 -3.88
C PHE A 230 -21.17 -11.37 -2.93
N TYR A 231 -21.17 -11.98 -1.75
CA TYR A 231 -22.26 -11.79 -0.79
C TYR A 231 -22.07 -10.53 0.06
N SER A 232 -20.84 -10.14 0.37
CA SER A 232 -20.59 -8.88 1.07
C SER A 232 -21.08 -7.68 0.28
N GLU A 233 -20.94 -7.69 -1.06
CA GLU A 233 -21.48 -6.64 -1.92
C GLU A 233 -23.03 -6.57 -1.86
N GLN A 234 -23.70 -7.71 -1.78
CA GLN A 234 -25.15 -7.74 -1.59
C GLN A 234 -25.56 -7.23 -0.20
N VAL A 235 -24.81 -7.60 0.87
CA VAL A 235 -25.03 -7.05 2.22
C VAL A 235 -24.82 -5.54 2.22
N ARG A 236 -23.75 -5.05 1.56
CA ARG A 236 -23.46 -3.61 1.44
C ARG A 236 -24.63 -2.88 0.76
N LYS A 237 -25.10 -3.40 -0.35
CA LYS A 237 -26.23 -2.82 -1.09
C LYS A 237 -27.52 -2.82 -0.26
N ALA A 238 -27.83 -3.92 0.42
CA ALA A 238 -29.03 -4.02 1.26
C ALA A 238 -28.97 -3.09 2.49
N LYS A 239 -27.79 -2.95 3.10
CA LYS A 239 -27.60 -2.22 4.37
C LYS A 239 -27.49 -0.71 4.19
N TYR A 240 -26.85 -0.28 3.10
CA TYR A 240 -26.53 1.13 2.85
C TYR A 240 -27.26 1.72 1.65
N ASP A 241 -27.94 0.91 0.86
CA ASP A 241 -28.61 1.33 -0.40
C ASP A 241 -27.64 2.14 -1.29
N LEU A 242 -26.38 1.70 -1.32
CA LEU A 242 -25.32 2.34 -2.07
C LEU A 242 -24.87 1.43 -3.21
N ASP A 243 -25.01 1.94 -4.44
CA ASP A 243 -24.54 1.32 -5.67
C ASP A 243 -23.49 2.24 -6.32
N GLU A 244 -22.37 1.69 -6.73
CA GLU A 244 -21.28 2.47 -7.36
C GLU A 244 -21.75 3.20 -8.61
N SER A 245 -22.70 2.64 -9.34
CA SER A 245 -23.31 3.29 -10.52
C SER A 245 -24.03 4.60 -10.20
N GLN A 246 -24.47 4.80 -8.95
CA GLN A 246 -25.13 6.03 -8.51
C GLN A 246 -24.13 7.13 -8.20
N ILE A 247 -22.92 6.79 -7.74
CA ILE A 247 -21.91 7.76 -7.29
C ILE A 247 -20.83 8.04 -8.34
N LYS A 248 -20.45 7.04 -9.15
CA LYS A 248 -19.41 7.18 -10.18
C LYS A 248 -19.62 8.35 -11.16
N PRO A 249 -20.85 8.74 -11.56
CA PRO A 249 -21.09 9.92 -12.41
C PRO A 249 -20.66 11.26 -11.81
N TYR A 250 -20.40 11.32 -10.51
CA TYR A 250 -19.91 12.52 -9.79
C TYR A 250 -18.38 12.62 -9.73
N PHE A 251 -17.65 11.59 -10.18
CA PHE A 251 -16.20 11.49 -10.05
C PHE A 251 -15.54 11.50 -11.43
N GLU A 252 -15.64 12.64 -12.12
CA GLU A 252 -14.87 12.89 -13.35
C GLU A 252 -13.44 13.30 -12.95
N ILE A 253 -12.43 12.63 -13.52
CA ILE A 253 -11.03 12.70 -13.09
C ILE A 253 -10.46 14.12 -13.04
N THR A 254 -10.80 14.99 -14.01
CA THR A 254 -10.32 16.37 -14.04
C THR A 254 -10.96 17.19 -12.93
N SER A 255 -12.25 16.99 -12.67
CA SER A 255 -12.95 17.62 -11.55
C SER A 255 -12.40 17.15 -10.22
N VAL A 256 -12.16 15.85 -10.05
CA VAL A 256 -11.53 15.31 -8.82
C VAL A 256 -10.14 15.89 -8.61
N LEU A 257 -9.34 16.04 -9.66
CA LEU A 257 -8.01 16.64 -9.56
C LEU A 257 -8.09 18.14 -9.20
N GLU A 258 -8.76 18.93 -10.03
CA GLU A 258 -8.68 20.40 -9.94
C GLU A 258 -9.57 20.94 -8.82
N ASN A 259 -10.81 20.46 -8.74
CA ASN A 259 -11.78 20.90 -7.75
C ASN A 259 -11.74 20.07 -6.45
N GLY A 260 -11.06 18.94 -6.42
CA GLY A 260 -10.83 18.11 -5.24
C GLY A 260 -9.42 18.28 -4.69
N VAL A 261 -8.45 17.61 -5.32
CA VAL A 261 -7.06 17.54 -4.82
C VAL A 261 -6.39 18.92 -4.75
N PHE A 262 -6.45 19.72 -5.84
CA PHE A 262 -5.82 21.03 -5.89
C PHE A 262 -6.57 22.05 -5.03
N PHE A 263 -7.89 21.96 -4.99
CA PHE A 263 -8.70 22.79 -4.10
C PHE A 263 -8.37 22.50 -2.63
N ALA A 264 -8.34 21.23 -2.22
CA ALA A 264 -7.96 20.83 -0.86
C ALA A 264 -6.55 21.34 -0.50
N ALA A 265 -5.58 21.17 -1.40
CA ALA A 265 -4.21 21.65 -1.20
C ALA A 265 -4.16 23.18 -1.03
N LYS A 266 -4.96 23.91 -1.79
CA LYS A 266 -5.08 25.36 -1.66
C LYS A 266 -5.71 25.75 -0.32
N GLU A 267 -6.81 25.13 0.08
CA GLU A 267 -7.50 25.45 1.35
C GLU A 267 -6.63 25.06 2.56
N MET A 268 -6.00 23.89 2.53
CA MET A 268 -5.24 23.33 3.65
C MET A 268 -3.82 23.90 3.77
N TYR A 269 -3.15 24.20 2.66
CA TYR A 269 -1.73 24.60 2.65
C TYR A 269 -1.43 25.90 1.88
N GLY A 270 -2.41 26.45 1.14
CA GLY A 270 -2.23 27.67 0.35
C GLY A 270 -1.48 27.50 -0.96
N ILE A 271 -1.13 26.28 -1.36
CA ILE A 271 -0.43 26.05 -2.62
C ILE A 271 -1.36 26.12 -3.81
N THR A 272 -0.82 26.57 -4.94
CA THR A 272 -1.54 26.69 -6.21
C THR A 272 -0.76 26.03 -7.35
N PHE A 273 -1.47 25.70 -8.42
CA PHE A 273 -0.95 24.93 -9.56
C PHE A 273 -1.16 25.68 -10.86
N LYS A 274 -0.13 25.72 -11.72
CA LYS A 274 -0.20 26.34 -13.03
C LYS A 274 0.28 25.34 -14.08
N VAL A 275 -0.54 25.08 -15.10
CA VAL A 275 -0.18 24.19 -16.22
C VAL A 275 1.10 24.67 -16.93
N ARG A 276 1.97 23.74 -17.30
CA ARG A 276 3.24 23.95 -18.01
C ARG A 276 3.29 23.09 -19.27
N GLU A 277 2.73 23.61 -20.36
CA GLU A 277 2.74 22.94 -21.67
C GLU A 277 4.11 23.06 -22.40
N ASP A 278 4.98 23.91 -21.91
CA ASP A 278 6.32 24.17 -22.44
C ASP A 278 7.38 23.17 -21.95
N LEU A 279 7.06 22.36 -20.93
CA LEU A 279 7.99 21.36 -20.40
C LEU A 279 7.87 20.01 -21.13
N PRO A 280 9.00 19.29 -21.31
CA PRO A 280 8.98 18.00 -21.98
C PRO A 280 8.22 16.95 -21.20
N VAL A 281 7.49 16.11 -21.92
CA VAL A 281 6.76 14.95 -21.36
C VAL A 281 7.26 13.66 -22.00
N TYR A 282 7.29 12.58 -21.25
CA TYR A 282 7.70 11.25 -21.73
C TYR A 282 6.55 10.47 -22.40
N HIS A 283 5.31 10.96 -22.28
CA HIS A 283 4.13 10.42 -22.96
C HIS A 283 3.09 11.54 -23.16
N PRO A 284 2.34 11.55 -24.30
CA PRO A 284 1.37 12.63 -24.61
C PRO A 284 0.25 12.82 -23.58
N ASP A 285 -0.11 11.78 -22.83
CA ASP A 285 -1.16 11.85 -21.81
C ASP A 285 -0.68 12.46 -20.47
N VAL A 286 0.62 12.70 -20.32
CA VAL A 286 1.20 13.26 -19.09
C VAL A 286 0.92 14.75 -19.02
N LYS A 287 0.35 15.20 -17.90
CA LYS A 287 0.15 16.62 -17.58
C LYS A 287 1.26 17.13 -16.68
N VAL A 288 1.66 18.38 -16.83
CA VAL A 288 2.70 19.01 -16.02
C VAL A 288 2.18 20.30 -15.41
N TYR A 289 2.49 20.49 -14.13
CA TYR A 289 2.12 21.68 -13.37
C TYR A 289 3.36 22.25 -12.66
N GLU A 290 3.43 23.57 -12.59
CA GLU A 290 4.32 24.27 -11.67
C GLU A 290 3.53 24.58 -10.39
N VAL A 291 4.15 24.30 -9.23
CA VAL A 291 3.53 24.46 -7.91
C VAL A 291 4.09 25.69 -7.23
N PHE A 292 3.18 26.52 -6.71
CA PHE A 292 3.51 27.77 -6.01
C PHE A 292 3.04 27.70 -4.56
N ASP A 293 3.87 28.18 -3.64
CA ASP A 293 3.50 28.35 -2.24
C ASP A 293 2.61 29.59 -2.06
N ASN A 294 2.03 29.76 -0.88
CA ASN A 294 1.09 30.83 -0.54
C ASN A 294 1.64 32.26 -0.77
N ASN A 295 2.96 32.42 -0.77
CA ASN A 295 3.65 33.69 -1.05
C ASN A 295 3.96 33.91 -2.55
N GLY A 296 3.49 33.01 -3.43
CA GLY A 296 3.74 33.05 -4.87
C GLY A 296 5.12 32.52 -5.31
N THR A 297 5.91 31.98 -4.39
CA THR A 297 7.20 31.34 -4.74
C THR A 297 6.96 30.00 -5.42
N SER A 298 7.56 29.78 -6.59
CA SER A 298 7.59 28.45 -7.22
C SER A 298 8.40 27.48 -6.38
N ILE A 299 7.80 26.36 -5.97
CA ILE A 299 8.42 25.37 -5.09
C ILE A 299 8.75 24.05 -5.78
N ALA A 300 8.04 23.67 -6.85
CA ALA A 300 8.23 22.39 -7.52
C ALA A 300 7.69 22.36 -8.95
N ILE A 301 8.07 21.29 -9.68
CA ILE A 301 7.39 20.83 -10.89
C ILE A 301 6.72 19.50 -10.58
N TYR A 302 5.47 19.34 -11.03
CA TYR A 302 4.65 18.17 -10.76
C TYR A 302 4.09 17.56 -12.04
N TYR A 303 4.43 16.29 -12.28
CA TYR A 303 3.98 15.47 -13.39
C TYR A 303 2.85 14.55 -12.97
N LEU A 304 1.86 14.36 -13.84
CA LEU A 304 0.71 13.48 -13.63
C LEU A 304 0.52 12.54 -14.80
N ASP A 305 0.60 11.24 -14.56
CA ASP A 305 0.45 10.17 -15.53
C ASP A 305 -0.72 9.26 -15.14
N PHE A 306 -1.91 9.54 -15.66
CA PHE A 306 -3.15 8.93 -15.19
C PHE A 306 -3.46 7.56 -15.76
N TYR A 307 -3.18 7.32 -17.06
CA TYR A 307 -3.82 6.23 -17.77
C TYR A 307 -2.95 5.01 -17.92
N THR A 308 -3.59 3.82 -17.85
CA THR A 308 -2.93 2.55 -18.14
C THR A 308 -2.48 2.43 -19.59
N ARG A 309 -1.39 1.68 -19.83
CA ARG A 309 -0.87 1.31 -21.15
C ARG A 309 0.02 0.08 -21.06
N ASP A 310 0.27 -0.62 -22.16
CA ASP A 310 0.91 -1.94 -22.19
C ASP A 310 2.31 -1.98 -21.57
N ASN A 311 3.09 -0.90 -21.72
CA ASN A 311 4.45 -0.80 -21.20
C ASN A 311 4.56 -0.11 -19.84
N LYS A 312 3.45 0.01 -19.10
CA LYS A 312 3.37 0.66 -17.80
C LYS A 312 3.11 -0.37 -16.69
N SER A 313 3.86 -0.29 -15.59
CA SER A 313 3.59 -1.12 -14.41
C SER A 313 2.23 -0.78 -13.81
N GLY A 314 1.53 -1.80 -13.28
CA GLY A 314 0.24 -1.62 -12.61
C GLY A 314 0.39 -1.01 -11.21
N GLY A 315 -0.73 -0.56 -10.64
CA GLY A 315 -0.80 0.14 -9.36
C GLY A 315 -0.68 1.65 -9.51
N ALA A 316 -0.51 2.34 -8.38
CA ALA A 316 -0.25 3.78 -8.34
C ALA A 316 0.99 4.04 -7.47
N TRP A 317 1.71 5.12 -7.74
CA TRP A 317 2.87 5.51 -6.94
C TRP A 317 3.29 6.96 -7.18
N MET A 318 3.98 7.51 -6.19
CA MET A 318 4.73 8.75 -6.30
C MET A 318 6.23 8.46 -6.48
N SER A 319 6.92 9.29 -7.28
CA SER A 319 8.37 9.25 -7.43
C SER A 319 8.95 10.64 -7.63
N ASN A 320 10.25 10.80 -7.35
CA ASN A 320 10.98 12.03 -7.64
C ASN A 320 11.89 11.83 -8.86
N PHE A 321 11.79 12.68 -9.87
CA PHE A 321 12.84 12.84 -10.87
C PHE A 321 14.02 13.65 -10.30
N VAL A 322 13.70 14.64 -9.44
CA VAL A 322 14.69 15.45 -8.72
C VAL A 322 14.22 15.57 -7.28
N SER A 323 15.06 15.20 -6.33
CA SER A 323 14.80 15.43 -4.91
C SER A 323 15.16 16.86 -4.50
N GLN A 324 14.43 17.43 -3.55
CA GLN A 324 14.72 18.76 -3.02
C GLN A 324 16.07 18.78 -2.30
N SER A 325 16.84 19.86 -2.44
CA SER A 325 18.06 20.11 -1.67
C SER A 325 18.41 21.60 -1.65
N HIS A 326 18.57 22.15 -0.47
CA HIS A 326 19.11 23.53 -0.35
C HIS A 326 20.58 23.58 -0.72
N TYR A 327 21.37 22.56 -0.34
CA TYR A 327 22.80 22.49 -0.66
C TYR A 327 23.07 22.53 -2.18
N LEU A 328 22.28 21.77 -2.94
CA LEU A 328 22.36 21.73 -4.40
C LEU A 328 21.52 22.81 -5.09
N LYS A 329 20.77 23.62 -4.33
CA LYS A 329 19.81 24.61 -4.84
C LYS A 329 18.79 23.99 -5.80
N GLN A 330 18.31 22.78 -5.47
CA GLN A 330 17.37 22.02 -6.28
C GLN A 330 15.96 22.08 -5.68
N LYS A 331 14.98 22.39 -6.54
CA LYS A 331 13.56 22.19 -6.27
C LYS A 331 13.18 20.77 -6.66
N PRO A 332 12.20 20.15 -5.99
CA PRO A 332 11.75 18.82 -6.36
C PRO A 332 11.03 18.82 -7.71
N VAL A 333 11.24 17.76 -8.48
CA VAL A 333 10.44 17.40 -9.65
C VAL A 333 9.80 16.05 -9.36
N ILE A 334 8.49 16.06 -9.19
CA ILE A 334 7.71 14.93 -8.68
C ILE A 334 6.81 14.39 -9.77
N VAL A 335 6.56 13.10 -9.76
CA VAL A 335 5.57 12.44 -10.61
C VAL A 335 4.66 11.55 -9.80
N ASN A 336 3.34 11.66 -10.01
CA ASN A 336 2.39 10.62 -9.67
C ASN A 336 2.01 9.83 -10.91
N VAL A 337 2.01 8.52 -10.75
CA VAL A 337 1.64 7.56 -11.78
C VAL A 337 0.44 6.76 -11.31
N TYR A 338 -0.57 6.65 -12.16
CA TYR A 338 -1.80 5.89 -11.93
C TYR A 338 -2.04 4.92 -13.09
N ASN A 339 -3.05 4.09 -12.97
CA ASN A 339 -3.46 3.15 -14.02
C ASN A 339 -4.98 3.16 -14.23
N PHE A 340 -5.57 4.36 -14.28
CA PHE A 340 -6.99 4.52 -14.59
C PHE A 340 -7.28 4.16 -16.05
N SER A 341 -8.52 3.73 -16.33
CA SER A 341 -8.96 3.45 -17.68
C SER A 341 -9.00 4.72 -18.51
N LYS A 342 -8.34 4.72 -19.68
CA LYS A 342 -8.38 5.86 -20.60
C LYS A 342 -9.78 5.93 -21.24
N PRO A 343 -10.44 7.10 -21.24
CA PRO A 343 -11.73 7.25 -21.90
C PRO A 343 -11.59 7.09 -23.42
N VAL A 344 -12.60 6.49 -24.03
CA VAL A 344 -12.66 6.30 -25.49
C VAL A 344 -13.74 7.21 -26.09
N ASN A 345 -13.57 7.57 -27.36
CA ASN A 345 -14.57 8.32 -28.13
C ASN A 345 -15.02 9.67 -27.52
N GLY A 346 -14.11 10.37 -26.81
CA GLY A 346 -14.41 11.66 -26.20
C GLY A 346 -15.31 11.61 -24.96
N ASN A 347 -15.56 10.43 -24.41
CA ASN A 347 -16.27 10.27 -23.15
C ASN A 347 -15.46 10.82 -21.97
N PRO A 348 -16.09 11.30 -20.90
CA PRO A 348 -15.38 11.69 -19.69
C PRO A 348 -14.73 10.47 -19.00
N SER A 349 -13.61 10.71 -18.33
CA SER A 349 -12.97 9.67 -17.51
C SER A 349 -13.63 9.64 -16.13
N LEU A 350 -14.60 8.75 -15.95
CA LEU A 350 -15.27 8.53 -14.67
C LEU A 350 -14.53 7.45 -13.89
N ILE A 351 -14.12 7.77 -12.67
CA ILE A 351 -13.37 6.88 -11.77
C ILE A 351 -14.24 6.41 -10.61
N SER A 352 -13.86 5.30 -9.98
CA SER A 352 -14.51 4.79 -8.76
C SER A 352 -14.20 5.68 -7.56
N PHE A 353 -14.94 5.53 -6.46
CA PHE A 353 -14.59 6.23 -5.23
C PHE A 353 -13.25 5.76 -4.64
N ASP A 354 -12.93 4.48 -4.78
CA ASP A 354 -11.62 3.93 -4.40
C ASP A 354 -10.47 4.57 -5.22
N ASP A 355 -10.69 4.85 -6.51
CA ASP A 355 -9.73 5.59 -7.34
C ASP A 355 -9.59 7.04 -6.89
N VAL A 356 -10.68 7.68 -6.43
CA VAL A 356 -10.61 9.01 -5.81
C VAL A 356 -9.71 8.97 -4.57
N ILE A 357 -9.92 8.01 -3.68
CA ILE A 357 -9.06 7.82 -2.49
C ILE A 357 -7.60 7.60 -2.90
N THR A 358 -7.34 6.76 -3.90
CA THR A 358 -6.00 6.54 -4.45
C THR A 358 -5.37 7.84 -4.95
N LEU A 359 -6.14 8.70 -5.60
CA LEU A 359 -5.67 9.98 -6.11
C LEU A 359 -5.25 10.94 -4.98
N PHE A 360 -6.03 11.00 -3.90
CA PHE A 360 -5.67 11.75 -2.70
C PHE A 360 -4.48 11.12 -1.96
N HIS A 361 -4.39 9.79 -1.90
CA HIS A 361 -3.28 9.05 -1.30
C HIS A 361 -1.94 9.43 -1.97
N GLU A 362 -1.84 9.24 -3.28
CA GLU A 362 -0.60 9.55 -4.02
C GLU A 362 -0.25 11.03 -3.96
N PHE A 363 -1.26 11.90 -3.90
CA PHE A 363 -1.02 13.31 -3.69
C PHE A 363 -0.50 13.62 -2.27
N GLY A 364 -0.84 12.83 -1.26
CA GLY A 364 -0.26 12.93 0.08
C GLY A 364 1.24 12.66 0.09
N HIS A 365 1.72 11.67 -0.68
CA HIS A 365 3.15 11.49 -0.93
C HIS A 365 3.74 12.69 -1.68
N THR A 366 2.99 13.25 -2.63
CA THR A 366 3.42 14.46 -3.35
C THR A 366 3.60 15.63 -2.40
N LEU A 367 2.66 15.88 -1.48
CA LEU A 367 2.80 16.93 -0.44
C LEU A 367 4.05 16.73 0.41
N HIS A 368 4.37 15.48 0.76
CA HIS A 368 5.62 15.15 1.48
C HIS A 368 6.88 15.53 0.68
N GLY A 369 6.86 15.33 -0.63
CA GLY A 369 7.94 15.76 -1.53
C GLY A 369 7.97 17.27 -1.80
N LEU A 370 6.80 17.91 -1.98
CA LEU A 370 6.66 19.35 -2.25
C LEU A 370 7.15 20.22 -1.09
N PHE A 371 6.85 19.81 0.14
CA PHE A 371 7.20 20.55 1.34
C PHE A 371 8.55 20.15 1.94
N ALA A 372 9.30 19.27 1.27
CA ALA A 372 10.64 18.92 1.67
C ALA A 372 11.52 20.17 1.83
N ASN A 373 12.25 20.27 2.95
CA ASN A 373 12.99 21.47 3.34
C ASN A 373 14.35 21.12 3.95
N GLN A 374 15.08 20.21 3.30
CA GLN A 374 16.35 19.68 3.79
C GLN A 374 17.54 20.28 3.06
N GLN A 375 18.69 20.32 3.73
CA GLN A 375 19.96 20.64 3.09
C GLN A 375 20.37 19.56 2.09
N TYR A 376 20.10 18.29 2.40
CA TYR A 376 20.62 17.14 1.66
C TYR A 376 19.52 16.27 1.07
N THR A 377 19.67 15.89 -0.20
CA THR A 377 18.75 14.98 -0.90
C THR A 377 18.53 13.65 -0.17
N THR A 378 19.58 13.15 0.50
CA THR A 378 19.54 11.90 1.26
C THR A 378 18.50 11.88 2.39
N LEU A 379 18.21 13.06 2.96
CA LEU A 379 17.26 13.22 4.07
C LEU A 379 15.92 13.83 3.63
N SER A 380 15.75 14.08 2.33
CA SER A 380 14.69 14.94 1.79
C SER A 380 13.39 14.19 1.52
N GLY A 381 12.27 14.81 1.89
CA GLY A 381 10.92 14.40 1.53
C GLY A 381 10.62 12.95 1.91
N THR A 382 10.29 12.13 0.93
CA THR A 382 9.93 10.71 1.10
C THR A 382 11.11 9.77 1.39
N SER A 383 12.34 10.29 1.55
CA SER A 383 13.53 9.51 1.97
C SER A 383 13.50 9.20 3.48
N VAL A 384 12.43 8.60 3.95
CA VAL A 384 12.13 8.28 5.36
C VAL A 384 12.00 6.76 5.56
N PRO A 385 11.97 6.26 6.81
CA PRO A 385 11.66 4.87 7.10
C PRO A 385 10.36 4.40 6.47
N ARG A 386 10.30 3.12 6.12
CA ARG A 386 9.15 2.52 5.43
C ARG A 386 7.86 2.59 6.26
N ASP A 387 7.97 2.41 7.56
CA ASP A 387 6.83 2.47 8.48
C ASP A 387 6.36 3.91 8.82
N TYR A 388 6.97 4.91 8.16
CA TYR A 388 6.53 6.30 8.20
C TYR A 388 6.04 6.81 6.85
N VAL A 389 6.57 6.31 5.74
CA VAL A 389 6.38 6.88 4.40
C VAL A 389 4.90 6.93 3.98
N GLU A 390 4.08 5.96 4.41
CA GLU A 390 2.65 5.91 4.10
C GLU A 390 1.79 6.83 5.01
N PHE A 391 2.34 7.36 6.09
CA PHE A 391 1.58 8.22 6.99
C PHE A 391 1.08 9.51 6.31
N PRO A 392 1.91 10.29 5.59
CA PRO A 392 1.45 11.48 4.87
C PRO A 392 0.43 11.19 3.76
N SER A 393 0.52 10.04 3.10
CA SER A 393 -0.43 9.65 2.07
C SER A 393 -1.77 9.24 2.67
N GLN A 394 -1.76 8.43 3.72
CA GLN A 394 -2.97 7.91 4.36
C GLN A 394 -3.78 9.02 5.04
N ILE A 395 -3.13 9.98 5.70
CA ILE A 395 -3.86 11.09 6.32
C ILE A 395 -4.52 12.00 5.25
N ASN A 396 -3.90 12.13 4.08
CA ASN A 396 -4.47 12.93 3.00
C ASN A 396 -5.72 12.29 2.36
N GLU A 397 -5.93 10.99 2.52
CA GLU A 397 -7.16 10.30 2.09
C GLU A 397 -8.42 10.90 2.76
N HIS A 398 -8.31 11.35 4.02
CA HIS A 398 -9.42 11.96 4.76
C HIS A 398 -9.93 13.27 4.11
N ALA A 399 -9.07 13.97 3.37
CA ALA A 399 -9.46 15.17 2.65
C ALA A 399 -10.51 14.88 1.56
N ALA A 400 -10.52 13.68 0.99
CA ALA A 400 -11.53 13.30 -0.02
C ALA A 400 -12.96 13.34 0.52
N LEU A 401 -13.16 13.06 1.81
CA LEU A 401 -14.45 13.05 2.48
C LEU A 401 -14.71 14.30 3.33
N ASP A 402 -13.78 15.26 3.34
CA ASP A 402 -14.06 16.58 3.95
C ASP A 402 -15.28 17.20 3.26
N PRO A 403 -16.30 17.65 4.02
CA PRO A 403 -17.56 18.11 3.43
C PRO A 403 -17.39 19.26 2.45
N THR A 404 -16.42 20.14 2.67
CA THR A 404 -16.15 21.28 1.79
C THR A 404 -15.49 20.83 0.50
N VAL A 405 -14.51 19.96 0.60
CA VAL A 405 -13.77 19.42 -0.54
C VAL A 405 -14.68 18.54 -1.38
N LEU A 406 -15.40 17.60 -0.76
CA LEU A 406 -16.29 16.67 -1.46
C LEU A 406 -17.38 17.39 -2.28
N LYS A 407 -18.04 18.38 -1.69
CA LYS A 407 -19.05 19.17 -2.40
C LYS A 407 -18.48 19.99 -3.56
N ASN A 408 -17.19 20.34 -3.51
CA ASN A 408 -16.56 21.11 -4.56
C ASN A 408 -16.20 20.27 -5.79
N TYR A 409 -15.80 19.01 -5.63
CA TYR A 409 -15.39 18.17 -6.75
C TYR A 409 -16.44 17.15 -7.21
N ALA A 410 -17.30 16.68 -6.32
CA ALA A 410 -18.27 15.65 -6.64
C ALA A 410 -19.49 16.26 -7.36
N ILE A 411 -19.28 16.59 -8.63
CA ILE A 411 -20.23 17.24 -9.51
C ILE A 411 -20.57 16.30 -10.66
N HIS A 412 -21.86 15.99 -10.83
CA HIS A 412 -22.33 15.09 -11.87
C HIS A 412 -21.89 15.58 -13.27
N TYR A 413 -21.21 14.73 -14.02
CA TYR A 413 -20.53 15.11 -15.27
C TYR A 413 -21.49 15.67 -16.35
N GLN A 414 -22.76 15.22 -16.38
CA GLN A 414 -23.78 15.70 -17.33
C GLN A 414 -24.63 16.82 -16.75
N THR A 415 -25.28 16.59 -15.59
CA THR A 415 -26.27 17.52 -15.04
C THR A 415 -25.65 18.73 -14.32
N LYS A 416 -24.35 18.67 -14.03
CA LYS A 416 -23.60 19.67 -13.26
C LYS A 416 -24.12 19.90 -11.84
N GLN A 417 -24.94 18.98 -11.34
CA GLN A 417 -25.43 19.03 -9.96
C GLN A 417 -24.38 18.45 -9.00
N VAL A 418 -24.28 19.08 -7.83
CA VAL A 418 -23.45 18.59 -6.72
C VAL A 418 -24.06 17.29 -6.19
N ILE A 419 -23.21 16.37 -5.75
CA ILE A 419 -23.64 15.10 -5.15
C ILE A 419 -24.65 15.36 -4.01
N PRO A 420 -25.82 14.67 -4.00
CA PRO A 420 -26.80 14.81 -2.93
C PRO A 420 -26.23 14.42 -1.56
N GLN A 421 -26.65 15.14 -0.50
CA GLN A 421 -26.24 14.86 0.86
C GLN A 421 -26.55 13.42 1.28
N GLU A 422 -27.67 12.85 0.80
CA GLU A 422 -28.06 11.46 1.04
C GLU A 422 -26.98 10.46 0.56
N LEU A 423 -26.41 10.68 -0.63
CA LEU A 423 -25.34 9.82 -1.15
C LEU A 423 -24.04 9.99 -0.35
N ILE A 424 -23.72 11.20 0.09
CA ILE A 424 -22.58 11.46 0.98
C ILE A 424 -22.75 10.69 2.29
N ASP A 425 -23.92 10.74 2.88
CA ASP A 425 -24.21 10.04 4.15
C ASP A 425 -24.13 8.52 3.98
N LYS A 426 -24.57 7.98 2.84
CA LYS A 426 -24.43 6.56 2.48
C LYS A 426 -22.95 6.17 2.33
N ILE A 427 -22.14 6.96 1.64
CA ILE A 427 -20.69 6.74 1.50
C ILE A 427 -20.03 6.69 2.88
N LYS A 428 -20.28 7.70 3.74
CA LYS A 428 -19.72 7.76 5.10
C LYS A 428 -20.14 6.59 5.98
N LYS A 429 -21.40 6.18 5.92
CA LYS A 429 -21.89 5.01 6.67
C LYS A 429 -21.23 3.71 6.21
N ALA A 430 -20.83 3.63 4.96
CA ALA A 430 -20.17 2.46 4.40
C ALA A 430 -18.66 2.41 4.67
N GLU A 431 -18.03 3.45 5.23
CA GLU A 431 -16.57 3.51 5.46
C GLU A 431 -16.03 2.38 6.36
N THR A 432 -16.82 1.96 7.35
CA THR A 432 -16.44 0.87 8.25
C THR A 432 -16.97 -0.49 7.81
N PHE A 433 -17.65 -0.56 6.66
CA PHE A 433 -18.14 -1.83 6.11
C PHE A 433 -16.99 -2.73 5.69
N ASN A 434 -17.11 -4.03 6.00
CA ASN A 434 -16.12 -5.06 5.64
C ASN A 434 -14.70 -4.80 6.22
N LYS A 435 -14.58 -3.96 7.24
CA LYS A 435 -13.27 -3.64 7.87
C LYS A 435 -12.71 -4.80 8.66
N GLY A 436 -13.54 -5.65 9.26
CA GLY A 436 -13.11 -6.88 9.92
C GLY A 436 -12.33 -7.77 8.95
N TYR A 437 -12.91 -8.02 7.77
CA TYR A 437 -12.27 -8.77 6.70
C TYR A 437 -10.97 -8.11 6.23
N GLN A 438 -11.04 -6.83 5.82
CA GLN A 438 -9.91 -6.09 5.25
C GLN A 438 -8.71 -6.01 6.20
N VAL A 439 -8.97 -5.74 7.48
CA VAL A 439 -7.90 -5.65 8.49
C VAL A 439 -7.34 -7.04 8.80
N THR A 440 -8.19 -8.06 8.93
CA THR A 440 -7.74 -9.43 9.22
C THR A 440 -6.84 -9.98 8.11
N GLU A 441 -7.23 -9.84 6.83
CA GLU A 441 -6.40 -10.31 5.71
C GLU A 441 -5.04 -9.61 5.64
N LEU A 442 -5.01 -8.30 5.94
CA LEU A 442 -3.79 -7.50 5.96
C LEU A 442 -2.87 -7.88 7.11
N LEU A 443 -3.43 -8.03 8.32
CA LEU A 443 -2.69 -8.47 9.50
C LEU A 443 -2.14 -9.88 9.34
N ALA A 444 -2.88 -10.79 8.71
CA ALA A 444 -2.40 -12.12 8.40
C ALA A 444 -1.15 -12.07 7.52
N ALA A 445 -1.16 -11.26 6.46
CA ALA A 445 0.02 -11.07 5.61
C ALA A 445 1.20 -10.42 6.36
N ALA A 446 0.95 -9.37 7.15
CA ALA A 446 2.00 -8.72 7.93
C ALA A 446 2.62 -9.65 8.99
N THR A 447 1.78 -10.47 9.64
CA THR A 447 2.24 -11.46 10.61
C THR A 447 3.05 -12.57 9.96
N LEU A 448 2.66 -13.03 8.75
CA LEU A 448 3.45 -14.01 7.99
C LEU A 448 4.82 -13.46 7.62
N ASP A 449 4.90 -12.22 7.14
CA ASP A 449 6.18 -11.57 6.86
C ASP A 449 7.08 -11.56 8.10
N MET A 450 6.55 -11.09 9.21
CA MET A 450 7.32 -11.03 10.46
C MET A 450 7.69 -12.43 10.97
N ALA A 451 6.82 -13.43 10.87
CA ALA A 451 7.11 -14.80 11.27
C ALA A 451 8.27 -15.41 10.47
N TRP A 452 8.24 -15.28 9.13
CA TRP A 452 9.32 -15.76 8.26
C TRP A 452 10.68 -15.11 8.56
N HIS A 453 10.68 -13.84 8.95
CA HIS A 453 11.91 -13.07 9.12
C HIS A 453 12.39 -12.94 10.57
N SER A 454 11.57 -13.37 11.54
CA SER A 454 11.95 -13.43 12.96
C SER A 454 12.44 -14.80 13.41
N ALA A 455 12.59 -15.78 12.51
CA ALA A 455 13.25 -17.05 12.80
C ALA A 455 14.68 -16.81 13.31
N GLU A 456 15.07 -17.48 14.40
CA GLU A 456 16.38 -17.34 15.04
C GLU A 456 17.32 -18.51 14.75
N LYS A 457 16.80 -19.65 14.28
CA LYS A 457 17.56 -20.87 13.96
C LYS A 457 16.94 -21.64 12.81
N GLU A 458 17.75 -22.46 12.14
CA GLU A 458 17.33 -23.29 11.00
C GLU A 458 16.14 -24.21 11.33
N SER A 459 16.05 -24.73 12.57
CA SER A 459 14.95 -25.59 13.01
C SER A 459 13.61 -24.87 13.17
N ASP A 460 13.57 -23.54 13.10
CA ASP A 460 12.33 -22.76 13.16
C ASP A 460 11.58 -22.81 11.82
N PHE A 461 12.30 -23.11 10.73
CA PHE A 461 11.69 -23.26 9.42
C PHE A 461 11.05 -24.65 9.25
N LYS A 462 9.87 -24.63 8.69
CA LYS A 462 9.09 -25.79 8.27
C LYS A 462 8.78 -25.69 6.78
N PRO A 463 8.26 -26.76 6.15
CA PRO A 463 7.73 -26.67 4.81
C PRO A 463 6.72 -25.49 4.71
N THR A 464 6.76 -24.78 3.61
CA THR A 464 6.07 -23.48 3.41
C THR A 464 4.63 -23.45 3.92
N LEU A 465 3.81 -24.44 3.54
CA LEU A 465 2.38 -24.44 3.88
C LEU A 465 2.13 -24.75 5.37
N GLU A 466 2.96 -25.61 5.95
CA GLU A 466 2.92 -25.93 7.38
C GLU A 466 3.32 -24.70 8.21
N PHE A 467 4.41 -24.03 7.80
CA PHE A 467 4.90 -22.81 8.44
C PHE A 467 3.82 -21.71 8.46
N GLU A 468 3.21 -21.45 7.30
CA GLU A 468 2.14 -20.45 7.19
C GLU A 468 0.97 -20.76 8.13
N LYS A 469 0.48 -22.00 8.07
CA LYS A 469 -0.64 -22.44 8.92
C LYS A 469 -0.35 -22.27 10.39
N GLU A 470 0.82 -22.72 10.87
CA GLU A 470 1.20 -22.61 12.27
C GLU A 470 1.42 -21.14 12.70
N ALA A 471 2.02 -20.31 11.85
CA ALA A 471 2.20 -18.91 12.12
C ALA A 471 0.86 -18.21 12.29
N LEU A 472 -0.08 -18.38 11.35
CA LEU A 472 -1.42 -17.78 11.44
C LEU A 472 -2.21 -18.31 12.63
N GLN A 473 -2.11 -19.60 12.95
CA GLN A 473 -2.77 -20.20 14.11
C GLN A 473 -2.23 -19.64 15.43
N ARG A 474 -0.91 -19.47 15.55
CA ARG A 474 -0.25 -18.93 16.75
C ARG A 474 -0.73 -17.52 17.09
N TYR A 475 -1.01 -16.70 16.09
CA TYR A 475 -1.45 -15.31 16.27
C TYR A 475 -2.96 -15.12 16.13
N GLY A 476 -3.74 -16.21 16.08
CA GLY A 476 -5.21 -16.15 16.02
C GLY A 476 -5.78 -15.62 14.70
N LEU A 477 -4.96 -15.64 13.62
CA LEU A 477 -5.30 -15.11 12.30
C LEU A 477 -5.62 -16.20 11.26
N LEU A 478 -5.69 -17.46 11.68
CA LEU A 478 -6.18 -18.56 10.83
C LEU A 478 -7.70 -18.57 10.82
N VAL A 479 -8.30 -17.80 9.92
CA VAL A 479 -9.76 -17.69 9.74
C VAL A 479 -10.12 -18.28 8.37
N ASN A 480 -10.94 -19.33 8.35
CA ASN A 480 -11.22 -20.09 7.13
C ASN A 480 -11.85 -19.25 6.01
N GLU A 481 -12.75 -18.34 6.37
CA GLU A 481 -13.49 -17.48 5.45
C GLU A 481 -12.70 -16.24 5.01
N VAL A 482 -11.63 -15.90 5.76
CA VAL A 482 -10.78 -14.72 5.53
C VAL A 482 -9.34 -15.15 5.29
N PRO A 483 -8.99 -15.53 4.06
CA PRO A 483 -7.62 -15.90 3.73
C PRO A 483 -6.68 -14.70 3.85
N THR A 484 -5.40 -14.98 4.10
CA THR A 484 -4.38 -13.92 4.08
C THR A 484 -4.36 -13.20 2.72
N ARG A 485 -4.12 -11.89 2.74
CA ARG A 485 -4.04 -11.05 1.54
C ARG A 485 -3.03 -11.59 0.51
N TYR A 486 -1.94 -12.18 0.99
CA TYR A 486 -0.93 -12.88 0.19
C TYR A 486 -0.60 -14.21 0.84
N HIS A 487 -0.87 -15.29 0.15
CA HIS A 487 -0.35 -16.60 0.49
C HIS A 487 1.16 -16.64 0.28
N THR A 488 1.90 -17.27 1.16
CA THR A 488 3.37 -17.28 1.16
C THR A 488 4.00 -17.55 -0.21
N PRO A 489 3.54 -18.55 -1.02
CA PRO A 489 4.14 -18.85 -2.31
C PRO A 489 4.10 -17.73 -3.35
N TYR A 490 3.19 -16.74 -3.22
CA TYR A 490 3.11 -15.62 -4.15
C TYR A 490 3.25 -14.23 -3.50
N PHE A 491 3.79 -14.17 -2.29
CA PHE A 491 3.97 -12.92 -1.57
C PHE A 491 5.17 -12.11 -2.10
N ALA A 492 5.04 -11.57 -3.30
CA ALA A 492 6.12 -10.87 -3.99
C ALA A 492 6.70 -9.70 -3.18
N HIS A 493 5.87 -8.97 -2.40
CA HIS A 493 6.31 -7.85 -1.57
C HIS A 493 7.51 -8.22 -0.69
N ILE A 494 7.45 -9.39 -0.05
CA ILE A 494 8.48 -9.80 0.91
C ILE A 494 9.61 -10.63 0.26
N TRP A 495 9.33 -11.38 -0.81
CA TRP A 495 10.35 -12.24 -1.42
C TRP A 495 11.21 -11.53 -2.47
N SER A 496 10.62 -10.58 -3.23
CA SER A 496 11.32 -9.85 -4.30
C SER A 496 11.06 -8.33 -4.31
N GLY A 497 10.08 -7.83 -3.57
CA GLY A 497 9.64 -6.43 -3.62
C GLY A 497 10.27 -5.50 -2.58
N GLY A 498 11.21 -5.95 -1.75
CA GLY A 498 11.89 -5.08 -0.78
C GLY A 498 11.15 -4.85 0.55
N TYR A 499 9.99 -5.50 0.77
CA TYR A 499 9.20 -5.42 2.02
C TYR A 499 9.51 -6.56 3.01
N SER A 500 10.61 -7.27 2.87
CA SER A 500 11.01 -8.31 3.84
C SER A 500 11.16 -7.72 5.24
N ALA A 501 10.50 -8.31 6.22
CA ALA A 501 10.32 -7.79 7.58
C ALA A 501 9.82 -6.33 7.58
N GLY A 502 8.95 -5.97 6.66
CA GLY A 502 8.51 -4.59 6.46
C GLY A 502 7.05 -4.43 6.05
N TYR A 503 6.28 -5.52 5.90
CA TYR A 503 4.88 -5.42 5.50
C TYR A 503 3.97 -4.87 6.60
N TYR A 504 4.39 -4.96 7.87
CA TYR A 504 3.73 -4.33 9.01
C TYR A 504 3.63 -2.79 8.86
N ALA A 505 4.46 -2.19 8.03
CA ALA A 505 4.56 -0.74 7.82
C ALA A 505 3.22 -0.08 7.44
N TYR A 506 2.38 -0.78 6.67
CA TYR A 506 1.04 -0.28 6.32
C TYR A 506 0.16 -0.10 7.55
N THR A 507 0.16 -1.05 8.46
CA THR A 507 -0.60 -0.99 9.72
C THR A 507 0.01 0.04 10.69
N TRP A 508 1.34 0.12 10.75
CA TRP A 508 2.03 1.11 11.58
C TRP A 508 1.71 2.54 11.13
N SER A 509 1.91 2.83 9.86
CA SER A 509 1.59 4.15 9.28
C SER A 509 0.12 4.51 9.42
N LYS A 510 -0.80 3.55 9.26
CA LYS A 510 -2.25 3.79 9.45
C LYS A 510 -2.58 4.08 10.92
N THR A 511 -1.81 3.54 11.87
CA THR A 511 -1.96 3.90 13.28
C THR A 511 -1.52 5.34 13.53
N LEU A 512 -0.41 5.77 12.92
CA LEU A 512 0.02 7.18 12.97
C LEU A 512 -1.04 8.11 12.35
N ASP A 513 -1.57 7.75 11.18
CA ASP A 513 -2.62 8.48 10.50
C ASP A 513 -3.84 8.69 11.40
N TYR A 514 -4.43 7.64 11.94
CA TYR A 514 -5.63 7.76 12.77
C TYR A 514 -5.38 8.55 14.06
N ASN A 515 -4.19 8.46 14.67
CA ASN A 515 -3.84 9.33 15.81
C ASN A 515 -3.78 10.81 15.41
N ALA A 516 -3.15 11.09 14.27
CA ALA A 516 -3.02 12.45 13.75
C ALA A 516 -4.38 13.02 13.30
N PHE A 517 -5.21 12.21 12.66
CA PHE A 517 -6.55 12.62 12.22
C PHE A 517 -7.47 12.89 13.41
N ASP A 518 -7.46 12.03 14.44
CA ASP A 518 -8.22 12.28 15.67
C ASP A 518 -7.79 13.57 16.37
N TRP A 519 -6.46 13.82 16.41
CA TRP A 519 -5.96 15.10 16.91
C TRP A 519 -6.49 16.27 16.08
N MET A 520 -6.49 16.20 14.76
CA MET A 520 -7.05 17.24 13.89
C MET A 520 -8.54 17.43 14.14
N GLN A 521 -9.32 16.35 14.23
CA GLN A 521 -10.76 16.42 14.50
C GLN A 521 -11.06 17.10 15.84
N ALA A 522 -10.31 16.76 16.90
CA ALA A 522 -10.44 17.37 18.22
C ALA A 522 -10.07 18.88 18.22
N ASN A 523 -9.30 19.34 17.24
CA ASN A 523 -8.87 20.73 17.07
C ASN A 523 -9.58 21.46 15.91
N GLY A 524 -10.75 20.99 15.47
CA GLY A 524 -11.59 21.67 14.48
C GLY A 524 -11.43 21.18 13.04
N GLY A 525 -10.82 20.01 12.82
CA GLY A 525 -10.70 19.35 11.52
C GLY A 525 -9.42 19.71 10.76
N MET A 526 -9.41 19.46 9.45
CA MET A 526 -8.27 19.72 8.56
C MET A 526 -8.21 21.22 8.15
N THR A 527 -8.26 22.10 9.15
CA THR A 527 -8.15 23.54 8.94
C THR A 527 -6.76 23.96 8.46
N ARG A 528 -6.64 25.16 7.86
CA ARG A 528 -5.34 25.72 7.49
C ARG A 528 -4.32 25.69 8.64
N ALA A 529 -4.73 26.08 9.83
CA ALA A 529 -3.83 26.12 10.99
C ALA A 529 -3.31 24.74 11.38
N ASN A 530 -4.18 23.71 11.39
CA ASN A 530 -3.82 22.34 11.71
C ASN A 530 -2.95 21.72 10.61
N CYS A 531 -3.26 21.99 9.34
CA CYS A 531 -2.49 21.52 8.21
C CYS A 531 -1.12 22.20 8.10
N GLU A 532 -0.99 23.48 8.41
CA GLU A 532 0.31 24.16 8.52
C GLU A 532 1.15 23.62 9.69
N ARG A 533 0.51 23.24 10.82
CA ARG A 533 1.18 22.52 11.89
C ARG A 533 1.67 21.13 11.40
N PHE A 534 0.84 20.40 10.65
CA PHE A 534 1.21 19.11 10.04
C PHE A 534 2.36 19.29 9.03
N ARG A 535 2.29 20.30 8.17
CA ARG A 535 3.39 20.67 7.28
C ARG A 535 4.69 20.89 8.04
N LYS A 536 4.64 21.67 9.12
CA LYS A 536 5.83 22.02 9.92
C LYS A 536 6.48 20.81 10.61
N TYR A 537 5.69 19.96 11.26
CA TYR A 537 6.21 18.88 12.10
C TYR A 537 6.39 17.55 11.36
N ILE A 538 5.67 17.34 10.25
CA ILE A 538 5.60 16.05 9.55
C ILE A 538 6.12 16.16 8.11
N LEU A 539 5.49 17.00 7.26
CA LEU A 539 5.79 17.03 5.83
C LEU A 539 7.15 17.65 5.49
N SER A 540 7.57 18.68 6.26
CA SER A 540 8.79 19.45 5.95
C SER A 540 10.04 18.88 6.59
N VAL A 541 9.94 17.86 7.44
CA VAL A 541 11.10 17.39 8.21
C VAL A 541 11.91 16.31 7.51
N GLY A 542 11.35 15.61 6.53
CA GLY A 542 12.00 14.48 5.87
C GLY A 542 12.56 13.49 6.90
N ASN A 543 13.79 13.03 6.70
CA ASN A 543 14.52 12.19 7.65
C ASN A 543 15.59 12.99 8.43
N SER A 544 15.39 14.30 8.61
CA SER A 544 16.36 15.17 9.29
C SER A 544 16.26 15.13 10.82
N LEU A 545 15.16 14.58 11.35
CA LEU A 545 14.88 14.48 12.80
C LEU A 545 14.62 13.02 13.21
N ASP A 546 14.48 12.79 14.53
CA ASP A 546 13.85 11.59 15.05
C ASP A 546 12.34 11.66 14.78
N LEU A 547 11.82 10.71 14.00
CA LEU A 547 10.43 10.76 13.51
C LEU A 547 9.41 10.40 14.60
N ASN A 548 9.77 9.56 15.60
CA ASN A 548 8.93 9.33 16.76
C ASN A 548 8.76 10.63 17.57
N LYS A 549 9.87 11.37 17.74
CA LYS A 549 9.81 12.67 18.41
C LYS A 549 9.03 13.69 17.60
N ALA A 550 9.23 13.78 16.29
CA ALA A 550 8.50 14.70 15.41
C ALA A 550 6.99 14.45 15.47
N PHE A 551 6.59 13.18 15.46
CA PHE A 551 5.20 12.78 15.62
C PHE A 551 4.63 13.18 16.98
N LYS A 552 5.35 12.90 18.06
CA LYS A 552 4.97 13.30 19.42
C LYS A 552 4.86 14.82 19.58
N ASP A 553 5.77 15.58 18.98
CA ASP A 553 5.72 17.06 18.98
C ASP A 553 4.50 17.58 18.20
N PHE A 554 4.02 16.84 17.20
CA PHE A 554 2.81 17.17 16.45
C PHE A 554 1.53 16.94 17.24
N ILE A 555 1.32 15.73 17.83
CA ILE A 555 0.06 15.38 18.50
C ILE A 555 0.08 15.56 20.02
N GLY A 556 1.26 15.72 20.65
CA GLY A 556 1.43 15.95 22.08
C GLY A 556 1.65 14.69 22.93
N HIS A 557 1.55 13.49 22.34
CA HIS A 557 1.75 12.20 23.04
C HIS A 557 2.35 11.15 22.09
N ASP A 558 2.71 10.00 22.63
CA ASP A 558 3.16 8.86 21.82
C ASP A 558 1.98 8.22 21.07
N MET A 559 2.26 7.47 19.99
CA MET A 559 1.26 6.74 19.22
C MET A 559 0.43 5.81 20.12
N GLN A 560 -0.89 5.82 19.98
CA GLN A 560 -1.87 5.01 20.70
C GLN A 560 -2.64 4.12 19.73
N ILE A 561 -3.14 2.98 20.22
CA ILE A 561 -3.87 2.02 19.38
C ILE A 561 -5.37 2.35 19.26
N GLU A 562 -5.93 3.01 20.26
CA GLU A 562 -7.36 3.29 20.36
C GLU A 562 -7.92 4.04 19.16
N PRO A 563 -7.23 5.06 18.59
CA PRO A 563 -7.65 5.71 17.35
C PRO A 563 -7.79 4.72 16.19
N TYR A 564 -6.85 3.77 16.06
CA TYR A 564 -6.94 2.76 15.01
C TYR A 564 -8.19 1.89 15.16
N LEU A 565 -8.43 1.37 16.37
CA LEU A 565 -9.58 0.50 16.64
C LEU A 565 -10.90 1.24 16.38
N ARG A 566 -11.01 2.47 16.85
CA ARG A 566 -12.22 3.29 16.70
C ARG A 566 -12.51 3.61 15.24
N ASN A 567 -11.53 4.17 14.51
CA ASN A 567 -11.71 4.60 13.12
C ASN A 567 -11.87 3.42 12.15
N SER A 568 -11.37 2.25 12.51
CA SER A 568 -11.61 1.01 11.75
C SER A 568 -12.91 0.29 12.15
N GLY A 569 -13.71 0.82 13.08
CA GLY A 569 -14.94 0.17 13.55
C GLY A 569 -14.69 -1.15 14.27
N LEU A 570 -13.51 -1.31 14.89
CA LEU A 570 -13.07 -2.50 15.63
C LEU A 570 -13.24 -2.36 17.14
N SER A 571 -13.56 -1.18 17.66
CA SER A 571 -13.90 -0.98 19.07
C SER A 571 -15.21 -1.69 19.39
N ALA A 572 -15.31 -2.28 20.59
CA ALA A 572 -16.60 -2.75 21.09
C ALA A 572 -17.62 -1.60 21.03
N LYS A 573 -18.85 -1.88 20.58
CA LYS A 573 -19.94 -0.92 20.71
C LYS A 573 -20.17 -0.70 22.19
N GLU A 574 -19.98 0.54 22.68
CA GLU A 574 -20.40 0.95 24.00
C GLU A 574 -21.92 0.80 24.18
#